data_feb1b52b12d10cec0cf663b2463ed13b
#
_entry.id   feb1b52b12d10cec0cf663b2463ed13b
#
_cell.length_a   1.000
_cell.length_b   1.000
_cell.length_c   1.000
_cell.angle_alpha   90.00
_cell.angle_beta   90.00
_cell.angle_gamma   90.00
#
_symmetry.space_group_name_H-M   'P 1'
#
loop_
_entity.id
_entity.type
_entity.pdbx_description
1 polymer ?
#
loop_
_entity_poly.entity_id
_entity_poly.type
_entity_poly.pdbx_seq_one_letter_code
_entity_poly.pdbx_strand_id
1 'polypeptide(L)'
;MEVDLHIEKLLPNKRGMSNYEILNLQLETAKKQLEFAKNKRIQRIVFIHGVGEGVLKEELYYLLRRYEGLDFYDANYQKYGVGATEVYLYQKSL
;
A
#
# COMPACT_ATOMS: atom_id res chain seq x y z
N MET A 1 -5.52 -7.01 7.25
CA MET A 1 -6.12 -5.73 6.80
C MET A 1 -5.80 -5.52 5.33
N GLU A 2 -6.80 -5.18 4.55
CA GLU A 2 -6.60 -4.90 3.13
C GLU A 2 -6.81 -3.42 2.85
N VAL A 3 -5.93 -2.85 2.01
CA VAL A 3 -6.03 -1.46 1.58
C VAL A 3 -5.98 -1.45 0.06
N ASP A 4 -7.10 -1.13 -0.57
CA ASP A 4 -7.17 -1.05 -2.02
C ASP A 4 -6.75 0.37 -2.44
N LEU A 5 -5.62 0.45 -3.16
CA LEU A 5 -5.05 1.72 -3.60
C LEU A 5 -5.49 2.14 -4.99
N HIS A 6 -6.39 1.37 -5.64
CA HIS A 6 -6.94 1.82 -6.92
C HIS A 6 -7.63 3.16 -6.74
N ILE A 7 -7.34 4.09 -7.65
CA ILE A 7 -7.85 5.47 -7.50
C ILE A 7 -9.36 5.52 -7.41
N GLU A 8 -10.06 4.60 -8.07
CA GLU A 8 -11.52 4.52 -8.06
C GLU A 8 -12.07 4.20 -6.67
N LYS A 9 -11.25 3.58 -5.83
CA LYS A 9 -11.64 3.27 -4.44
C LYS A 9 -11.33 4.41 -3.48
N LEU A 10 -10.46 5.33 -3.89
CA LEU A 10 -10.03 6.45 -3.05
C LEU A 10 -10.84 7.71 -3.32
N LEU A 11 -11.28 7.90 -4.56
CA LEU A 11 -12.01 9.09 -4.97
C LEU A 11 -13.18 8.71 -5.85
N PRO A 12 -14.33 9.39 -5.68
CA PRO A 12 -15.47 9.17 -6.57
C PRO A 12 -15.22 9.69 -7.99
N ASN A 13 -14.30 10.64 -8.14
CA ASN A 13 -14.03 11.28 -9.42
C ASN A 13 -12.59 11.80 -9.44
N LYS A 14 -11.83 11.39 -10.45
CA LYS A 14 -10.44 11.82 -10.63
C LYS A 14 -10.28 12.86 -11.72
N ARG A 15 -11.38 13.47 -12.18
CA ARG A 15 -11.35 14.46 -13.25
C ARG A 15 -10.43 15.63 -12.89
N GLY A 16 -9.58 16.00 -13.83
CA GLY A 16 -8.67 17.12 -13.63
C GLY A 16 -7.40 16.78 -12.88
N MET A 17 -7.25 15.55 -12.40
CA MET A 17 -6.03 15.14 -11.70
C MET A 17 -4.99 14.62 -12.69
N SER A 18 -3.74 15.06 -12.50
CA SER A 18 -2.61 14.51 -13.25
C SER A 18 -2.24 13.12 -12.72
N ASN A 19 -1.47 12.38 -13.51
CA ASN A 19 -0.95 11.08 -13.06
C ASN A 19 -0.10 11.22 -11.80
N TYR A 20 0.64 12.31 -11.68
CA TYR A 20 1.45 12.61 -10.50
C TYR A 20 0.58 12.81 -9.26
N GLU A 21 -0.50 13.57 -9.40
CA GLU A 21 -1.43 13.81 -8.30
C GLU A 21 -2.13 12.53 -7.85
N ILE A 22 -2.50 11.70 -8.82
CA ILE A 22 -3.13 10.40 -8.53
C ILE A 22 -2.14 9.51 -7.75
N LEU A 23 -0.92 9.41 -8.23
CA LEU A 23 0.12 8.61 -7.59
C LEU A 23 0.38 9.09 -6.16
N ASN A 24 0.51 10.41 -5.98
CA ASN A 24 0.72 10.98 -4.65
C ASN A 24 -0.42 10.65 -3.69
N LEU A 25 -1.65 10.72 -4.15
CA LEU A 25 -2.80 10.38 -3.31
C LEU A 25 -2.76 8.91 -2.91
N GLN A 26 -2.42 8.04 -3.84
CA GLN A 26 -2.32 6.60 -3.55
C GLN A 26 -1.22 6.33 -2.52
N LEU A 27 -0.06 6.97 -2.66
CA LEU A 27 1.05 6.80 -1.72
C LEU A 27 0.76 7.41 -0.35
N GLU A 28 0.12 8.57 -0.30
CA GLU A 28 -0.28 9.18 0.96
C GLU A 28 -1.32 8.31 1.68
N THR A 29 -2.21 7.68 0.95
CA THR A 29 -3.17 6.75 1.52
C THR A 29 -2.47 5.55 2.12
N ALA A 30 -1.50 4.98 1.39
CA ALA A 30 -0.72 3.84 1.89
C ALA A 30 0.00 4.21 3.18
N LYS A 31 0.61 5.39 3.21
CA LYS A 31 1.34 5.89 4.37
C LYS A 31 0.44 6.06 5.59
N LYS A 32 -0.72 6.66 5.40
CA LYS A 32 -1.70 6.84 6.48
C LYS A 32 -2.20 5.51 7.03
N GLN A 33 -2.47 4.56 6.14
CA GLN A 33 -2.96 3.25 6.56
C GLN A 33 -1.87 2.45 7.26
N LEU A 34 -0.62 2.61 6.83
CA LEU A 34 0.51 1.98 7.49
C LEU A 34 0.66 2.50 8.93
N GLU A 35 0.57 3.81 9.11
CA GLU A 35 0.63 4.42 10.44
C GLU A 35 -0.55 3.99 11.31
N PHE A 36 -1.75 3.93 10.73
CA PHE A 36 -2.92 3.44 11.42
C PHE A 36 -2.70 2.01 11.92
N ALA A 37 -2.18 1.14 11.06
CA ALA A 37 -1.94 -0.26 11.40
C ALA A 37 -0.91 -0.38 12.53
N LYS A 38 0.15 0.42 12.49
CA LYS A 38 1.16 0.44 13.55
C LYS A 38 0.54 0.83 14.89
N ASN A 39 -0.28 1.87 14.89
CA ASN A 39 -0.92 2.36 16.11
C ASN A 39 -1.92 1.35 16.68
N LYS A 40 -2.59 0.62 15.83
CA LYS A 40 -3.58 -0.39 16.23
C LYS A 40 -2.97 -1.77 16.44
N ARG A 41 -1.67 -1.90 16.28
CA ARG A 41 -0.92 -3.16 16.40
C ARG A 41 -1.43 -4.24 15.46
N ILE A 42 -1.87 -3.81 14.28
CA ILE A 42 -2.23 -4.72 13.20
C ILE A 42 -0.92 -5.25 12.61
N GLN A 43 -0.80 -6.57 12.52
CA GLN A 43 0.46 -7.20 12.14
C GLN A 43 0.64 -7.30 10.64
N ARG A 44 -0.45 -7.46 9.88
CA ARG A 44 -0.37 -7.68 8.43
C ARG A 44 -1.29 -6.74 7.68
N ILE A 45 -0.75 -6.16 6.61
CA ILE A 45 -1.50 -5.30 5.71
C ILE A 45 -1.25 -5.79 4.29
N VAL A 46 -2.30 -5.89 3.49
CA VAL A 46 -2.16 -6.14 2.06
C VAL A 46 -2.55 -4.87 1.32
N PHE A 47 -1.59 -4.31 0.58
CA PHE A 47 -1.85 -3.17 -0.30
C PHE A 47 -2.13 -3.68 -1.70
N ILE A 48 -3.31 -3.38 -2.21
CA ILE A 48 -3.71 -3.77 -3.56
C ILE A 48 -3.41 -2.59 -4.48
N HIS A 49 -2.37 -2.73 -5.31
CA HIS A 49 -1.92 -1.67 -6.20
C HIS A 49 -2.24 -1.93 -7.67
N GLY A 50 -2.66 -3.16 -7.97
CA GLY A 50 -2.92 -3.55 -9.35
C GLY A 50 -1.65 -3.89 -10.11
N VAL A 51 -1.82 -4.28 -11.37
CA VAL A 51 -0.68 -4.71 -12.21
C VAL A 51 -0.17 -3.58 -13.11
N GLY A 52 -1.04 -2.86 -13.80
CA GLY A 52 -0.69 -1.70 -14.62
C GLY A 52 0.73 -1.67 -15.17
N GLU A 53 1.35 -0.50 -15.20
CA GLU A 53 2.73 -0.31 -15.63
C GLU A 53 3.74 -0.52 -14.48
N GLY A 54 3.24 -0.81 -13.29
CA GLY A 54 4.08 -1.09 -12.14
C GLY A 54 4.60 0.15 -11.40
N VAL A 55 4.19 1.34 -11.78
CA VAL A 55 4.69 2.57 -11.17
C VAL A 55 4.30 2.67 -9.71
N LEU A 56 3.02 2.40 -9.40
CA LEU A 56 2.56 2.46 -8.01
C LEU A 56 3.26 1.41 -7.14
N LYS A 57 3.41 0.20 -7.64
CA LYS A 57 4.11 -0.86 -6.92
C LYS A 57 5.56 -0.46 -6.63
N GLU A 58 6.25 0.09 -7.61
CA GLU A 58 7.64 0.52 -7.49
C GLU A 58 7.79 1.62 -6.45
N GLU A 59 6.91 2.62 -6.52
CA GLU A 59 6.94 3.74 -5.58
C GLU A 59 6.55 3.30 -4.17
N LEU A 60 5.62 2.35 -4.06
CA LEU A 60 5.25 1.77 -2.78
C LEU A 60 6.45 1.04 -2.15
N TYR A 61 7.19 0.27 -2.95
CA TYR A 61 8.39 -0.42 -2.48
C TYR A 61 9.43 0.58 -2.00
N TYR A 62 9.61 1.67 -2.75
CA TYR A 62 10.53 2.73 -2.36
C TYR A 62 10.13 3.36 -1.02
N LEU A 63 8.85 3.59 -0.83
CA LEU A 63 8.31 4.10 0.42
C LEU A 63 8.56 3.12 1.58
N LEU A 64 8.25 1.84 1.37
CA LEU A 64 8.36 0.82 2.41
C LEU A 64 9.79 0.60 2.87
N ARG A 65 10.77 0.74 1.97
CA ARG A 65 12.17 0.57 2.32
C ARG A 65 12.67 1.61 3.33
N ARG A 66 11.98 2.71 3.47
CA ARG A 66 12.37 3.78 4.41
C ARG A 66 11.82 3.56 5.81
N TYR A 67 10.99 2.54 6.00
CA TYR A 67 10.46 2.20 7.31
C TYR A 67 11.29 1.10 7.95
N GLU A 68 11.49 1.22 9.26
CA GLU A 68 12.07 0.15 10.05
C GLU A 68 10.96 -0.68 10.68
N GLY A 69 11.28 -1.92 11.06
CA GLY A 69 10.36 -2.77 11.79
C GLY A 69 9.29 -3.41 10.93
N LEU A 70 9.55 -3.54 9.64
CA LEU A 70 8.63 -4.23 8.75
C LEU A 70 9.36 -5.01 7.67
N ASP A 71 8.69 -6.02 7.14
CA ASP A 71 9.07 -6.71 5.91
C ASP A 71 7.95 -6.53 4.90
N PHE A 72 8.27 -6.67 3.61
CA PHE A 72 7.25 -6.63 2.58
C PHE A 72 7.63 -7.59 1.45
N TYR A 73 6.62 -8.14 0.81
CA TYR A 73 6.77 -9.18 -0.21
C TYR A 73 5.47 -9.28 -1.00
N ASP A 74 5.50 -10.03 -2.11
CA ASP A 74 4.28 -10.24 -2.89
C ASP A 74 3.24 -10.94 -2.02
N ALA A 75 2.01 -10.46 -2.09
CA ALA A 75 0.88 -11.07 -1.38
C ALA A 75 0.53 -12.41 -2.04
N ASN A 76 -0.33 -13.17 -1.38
CA ASN A 76 -0.73 -14.50 -1.86
C ASN A 76 -1.20 -14.44 -3.31
N TYR A 77 -0.49 -15.13 -4.19
CA TYR A 77 -0.75 -15.09 -5.63
C TYR A 77 -2.14 -15.62 -5.97
N GLN A 78 -2.56 -16.70 -5.32
CA GLN A 78 -3.86 -17.31 -5.63
C GLN A 78 -5.03 -16.38 -5.29
N LYS A 79 -4.85 -15.53 -4.28
CA LYS A 79 -5.88 -14.61 -3.85
C LYS A 79 -5.81 -13.27 -4.60
N TYR A 80 -4.61 -12.77 -4.86
CA TYR A 80 -4.42 -11.40 -5.37
C TYR A 80 -3.72 -11.31 -6.72
N GLY A 81 -3.20 -12.43 -7.24
CA GLY A 81 -2.36 -12.38 -8.42
C GLY A 81 -1.07 -11.62 -8.13
N VAL A 82 -0.59 -10.86 -9.09
CA VAL A 82 0.64 -10.07 -8.94
C VAL A 82 0.36 -8.61 -8.56
N GLY A 83 -0.90 -8.29 -8.28
CA GLY A 83 -1.35 -6.92 -8.06
C GLY A 83 -1.39 -6.48 -6.60
N ALA A 84 -0.71 -7.18 -5.69
CA ALA A 84 -0.77 -6.82 -4.28
C ALA A 84 0.55 -7.13 -3.57
N THR A 85 0.84 -6.33 -2.55
CA THR A 85 2.03 -6.47 -1.70
C THR A 85 1.58 -6.60 -0.25
N GLU A 86 2.10 -7.60 0.44
CA GLU A 86 1.83 -7.77 1.86
C GLU A 86 2.96 -7.15 2.68
N VAL A 87 2.57 -6.46 3.75
CA VAL A 87 3.50 -5.87 4.71
C VAL A 87 3.28 -6.55 6.05
N TYR A 88 4.37 -7.03 6.63
CA TYR A 88 4.38 -7.60 7.97
C TYR A 88 5.03 -6.60 8.92
N LEU A 89 4.28 -6.17 9.93
CA LEU A 89 4.76 -5.22 10.91
C LEU A 89 5.24 -5.97 12.15
N TYR A 90 6.53 -5.84 12.47
CA TYR A 90 7.08 -6.45 13.67
C TYR A 90 6.58 -5.70 14.90
N GLN A 91 6.03 -6.45 15.85
CA GLN A 91 5.54 -5.89 17.10
C GLN A 91 6.68 -5.96 18.13
N LYS A 92 6.91 -4.84 18.83
CA LYS A 92 7.87 -4.84 19.91
C LYS A 92 7.26 -5.49 21.14
N SER A 93 8.02 -6.34 21.80
CA SER A 93 7.65 -6.85 23.12
C SER A 93 7.71 -5.71 24.14
N LEU A 94 6.79 -5.71 25.03
CA LEU A 94 6.79 -4.76 26.14
C LEU A 94 7.55 -5.33 27.33
#